data_9d7888e78a163d6f158f9b4cf3d6206f
#
_entry.id   9d7888e78a163d6f158f9b4cf3d6206f
#
_cell.length_a   1.000
_cell.length_b   1.000
_cell.length_c   1.000
_cell.angle_alpha   90.00
_cell.angle_beta   90.00
_cell.angle_gamma   90.00
#
_symmetry.space_group_name_H-M   'P 1'
#
loop_
_entity.id
_entity.type
_entity.pdbx_description
1 polymer ?
#
loop_
_entity_poly.entity_id
_entity_poly.type
_entity_poly.pdbx_seq_one_letter_code
_entity_poly.pdbx_strand_id
1 'polypeptide(L)'
;VIACPFALGLATPTALLAGTGRGSQLGILIRNAQVLETTYAVNRIVLDKTGTVTDGTMRVARFGTFDDFTEVTDDNASSKSERSVSILSDAAAVEALSEHPIAHAIARFATENYGAFLGTVENFEGVPGGVRGELVRTQDEGKSRRLVLVGTPEYLLQAGVPLTEKQHQMLEQARSEGLTTVAVA
;
A
#
# COMPACT_ATOMS: atom_id res chain seq x y z
N VAL A 1 -39.91 -4.69 56.07
CA VAL A 1 -38.45 -4.49 55.88
C VAL A 1 -38.23 -4.13 54.45
N ILE A 2 -37.87 -2.87 54.10
CA ILE A 2 -37.52 -2.44 52.77
C ILE A 2 -36.02 -2.68 52.65
N ALA A 3 -35.63 -3.74 51.96
CA ALA A 3 -34.27 -3.94 51.60
C ALA A 3 -33.97 -3.00 50.42
N CYS A 4 -33.11 -2.03 50.63
CA CYS A 4 -32.65 -1.16 49.55
C CYS A 4 -31.58 -1.90 48.72
N PRO A 5 -31.79 -2.23 47.43
CA PRO A 5 -30.88 -3.03 46.66
C PRO A 5 -29.70 -2.18 46.13
N PHE A 6 -29.04 -1.39 46.98
CA PHE A 6 -27.90 -0.58 46.57
C PHE A 6 -26.80 -1.40 45.87
N ALA A 7 -26.52 -2.58 46.40
CA ALA A 7 -25.53 -3.46 45.79
C ALA A 7 -25.93 -3.88 44.38
N LEU A 8 -27.20 -4.17 44.14
CA LEU A 8 -27.71 -4.54 42.80
C LEU A 8 -27.75 -3.33 41.87
N GLY A 9 -28.11 -2.15 42.38
CA GLY A 9 -28.13 -0.91 41.59
C GLY A 9 -26.76 -0.41 41.17
N LEU A 10 -25.68 -0.76 41.90
CA LEU A 10 -24.31 -0.37 41.56
C LEU A 10 -23.55 -1.44 40.72
N ALA A 11 -24.02 -2.68 40.73
CA ALA A 11 -23.34 -3.77 40.07
C ALA A 11 -23.19 -3.52 38.53
N THR A 12 -24.29 -3.17 37.87
CA THR A 12 -24.28 -2.92 36.41
C THR A 12 -23.44 -1.70 36.05
N PRO A 13 -23.57 -0.51 36.64
CA PRO A 13 -22.70 0.63 36.35
C PRO A 13 -21.21 0.34 36.58
N THR A 14 -20.87 -0.38 37.63
CA THR A 14 -19.49 -0.73 37.96
C THR A 14 -18.92 -1.70 36.94
N ALA A 15 -19.67 -2.72 36.53
CA ALA A 15 -19.28 -3.65 35.51
C ALA A 15 -19.08 -2.95 34.15
N LEU A 16 -19.98 -2.05 33.76
CA LEU A 16 -19.86 -1.24 32.56
C LEU A 16 -18.63 -0.35 32.60
N LEU A 17 -18.35 0.33 33.69
CA LEU A 17 -17.18 1.18 33.85
C LEU A 17 -15.89 0.37 33.72
N ALA A 18 -15.80 -0.77 34.39
CA ALA A 18 -14.64 -1.64 34.31
C ALA A 18 -14.45 -2.22 32.90
N GLY A 19 -15.54 -2.67 32.28
CA GLY A 19 -15.52 -3.25 30.94
C GLY A 19 -15.14 -2.23 29.84
N THR A 20 -15.76 -1.05 29.86
CA THR A 20 -15.47 0.03 28.92
C THR A 20 -14.07 0.61 29.12
N GLY A 21 -13.62 0.73 30.39
CA GLY A 21 -12.27 1.15 30.72
C GLY A 21 -11.22 0.18 30.17
N ARG A 22 -11.43 -1.13 30.31
CA ARG A 22 -10.56 -2.15 29.73
C ARG A 22 -10.62 -2.15 28.21
N GLY A 23 -11.80 -1.99 27.62
CA GLY A 23 -11.98 -1.86 26.18
C GLY A 23 -11.16 -0.69 25.63
N SER A 24 -11.24 0.48 26.26
CA SER A 24 -10.47 1.67 25.86
C SER A 24 -8.97 1.44 25.91
N GLN A 25 -8.45 0.73 26.92
CA GLN A 25 -7.03 0.36 27.00
C GLN A 25 -6.58 -0.56 25.83
N LEU A 26 -7.50 -1.31 25.26
CA LEU A 26 -7.29 -2.18 24.11
C LEU A 26 -7.57 -1.48 22.76
N GLY A 27 -7.83 -0.16 22.78
CA GLY A 27 -8.17 0.59 21.57
C GLY A 27 -9.64 0.46 21.13
N ILE A 28 -10.49 -0.20 21.92
CA ILE A 28 -11.92 -0.38 21.61
C ILE A 28 -12.69 0.79 22.21
N LEU A 29 -13.21 1.66 21.37
CA LEU A 29 -14.03 2.80 21.78
C LEU A 29 -15.52 2.42 21.80
N ILE A 30 -16.10 2.38 23.00
CA ILE A 30 -17.53 2.09 23.21
C ILE A 30 -18.29 3.41 23.35
N ARG A 31 -19.14 3.72 22.38
CA ARG A 31 -19.86 5.00 22.32
C ARG A 31 -20.86 5.19 23.46
N ASN A 32 -21.58 4.15 23.83
CA ASN A 32 -22.54 4.13 24.93
C ASN A 32 -22.81 2.70 25.42
N ALA A 33 -23.42 2.56 26.60
CA ALA A 33 -23.73 1.26 27.21
C ALA A 33 -24.71 0.43 26.36
N GLN A 34 -25.62 1.08 25.64
CA GLN A 34 -26.66 0.43 24.85
C GLN A 34 -26.05 -0.39 23.68
N VAL A 35 -24.86 0.00 23.17
CA VAL A 35 -24.13 -0.78 22.17
C VAL A 35 -23.78 -2.17 22.71
N LEU A 36 -23.41 -2.30 23.99
CA LEU A 36 -23.09 -3.59 24.59
C LEU A 36 -24.31 -4.53 24.66
N GLU A 37 -25.49 -3.98 24.94
CA GLU A 37 -26.73 -4.74 24.96
C GLU A 37 -27.13 -5.21 23.54
N THR A 38 -27.05 -4.32 22.56
CA THR A 38 -27.40 -4.67 21.17
C THR A 38 -26.39 -5.63 20.53
N THR A 39 -25.13 -5.57 20.95
CA THR A 39 -24.07 -6.46 20.43
C THR A 39 -24.34 -7.92 20.80
N TYR A 40 -25.02 -8.20 21.91
CA TYR A 40 -25.39 -9.58 22.29
C TYR A 40 -26.28 -10.27 21.26
N ALA A 41 -27.09 -9.53 20.50
CA ALA A 41 -27.97 -10.06 19.48
C ALA A 41 -27.32 -10.22 18.09
N VAL A 42 -26.06 -9.81 17.92
CA VAL A 42 -25.34 -9.88 16.65
C VAL A 42 -25.01 -11.33 16.32
N ASN A 43 -25.51 -11.81 15.18
CA ASN A 43 -25.28 -13.15 14.67
C ASN A 43 -24.61 -13.16 13.29
N ARG A 44 -24.37 -11.97 12.69
CA ARG A 44 -23.65 -11.78 11.42
C ARG A 44 -22.77 -10.55 11.53
N ILE A 45 -21.55 -10.66 11.01
CA ILE A 45 -20.59 -9.58 10.94
C ILE A 45 -20.20 -9.42 9.46
N VAL A 46 -20.30 -8.20 8.96
CA VAL A 46 -19.78 -7.81 7.65
C VAL A 46 -18.57 -6.92 7.91
N LEU A 47 -17.43 -7.35 7.41
CA LEU A 47 -16.17 -6.63 7.59
C LEU A 47 -15.79 -5.96 6.27
N ASP A 48 -15.45 -4.67 6.34
CA ASP A 48 -14.75 -4.02 5.23
C ASP A 48 -13.33 -4.56 5.14
N LYS A 49 -12.80 -4.70 3.91
CA LYS A 49 -11.45 -5.22 3.71
C LYS A 49 -10.39 -4.18 4.10
N THR A 50 -10.49 -2.99 3.51
CA THR A 50 -9.41 -2.00 3.56
C THR A 50 -9.46 -1.15 4.83
N GLY A 51 -8.41 -1.21 5.64
CA GLY A 51 -8.33 -0.47 6.90
C GLY A 51 -9.12 -1.10 8.05
N THR A 52 -9.79 -2.26 7.82
CA THR A 52 -10.50 -3.03 8.86
C THR A 52 -9.91 -4.43 9.00
N VAL A 53 -9.90 -5.22 7.94
CA VAL A 53 -9.25 -6.55 7.91
C VAL A 53 -7.76 -6.40 7.61
N THR A 54 -7.39 -5.40 6.81
CA THR A 54 -6.02 -5.02 6.51
C THR A 54 -5.65 -3.70 7.18
N ASP A 55 -4.37 -3.45 7.39
CA ASP A 55 -3.86 -2.19 7.94
C ASP A 55 -3.98 -1.00 6.97
N GLY A 56 -4.45 -1.24 5.74
CA GLY A 56 -4.56 -0.24 4.69
C GLY A 56 -3.22 0.22 4.10
N THR A 57 -2.11 -0.36 4.56
CA THR A 57 -0.77 0.03 4.12
C THR A 57 -0.32 -0.82 2.95
N MET A 58 -0.14 -0.19 1.79
CA MET A 58 0.47 -0.85 0.63
C MET A 58 1.97 -1.04 0.85
N ARG A 59 2.49 -2.20 0.43
CA ARG A 59 3.93 -2.52 0.47
C ARG A 59 4.35 -3.18 -0.84
N VAL A 60 5.60 -2.93 -1.25
CA VAL A 60 6.19 -3.64 -2.39
C VAL A 60 6.55 -5.05 -1.94
N ALA A 61 5.87 -6.05 -2.50
CA ALA A 61 6.12 -7.46 -2.21
C ALA A 61 7.15 -8.08 -3.17
N ARG A 62 7.14 -7.64 -4.43
CA ARG A 62 8.07 -8.12 -5.48
C ARG A 62 8.42 -6.98 -6.41
N PHE A 63 9.65 -6.93 -6.86
CA PHE A 63 10.06 -6.05 -7.95
C PHE A 63 11.24 -6.65 -8.73
N GLY A 64 11.46 -6.17 -9.92
CA GLY A 64 12.57 -6.58 -10.77
C GLY A 64 12.23 -6.44 -12.25
N THR A 65 13.20 -6.79 -13.11
CA THR A 65 12.93 -7.01 -14.52
C THR A 65 12.19 -8.34 -14.70
N PHE A 66 11.62 -8.58 -15.87
CA PHE A 66 10.93 -9.84 -16.16
C PHE A 66 11.86 -11.07 -16.09
N ASP A 67 13.17 -10.88 -16.14
CA ASP A 67 14.15 -11.95 -15.98
C ASP A 67 14.64 -12.11 -14.53
N ASP A 68 14.37 -11.13 -13.67
CA ASP A 68 14.86 -11.03 -12.27
C ASP A 68 13.71 -10.66 -11.31
N PHE A 69 12.51 -11.15 -11.57
CA PHE A 69 11.32 -10.84 -10.78
C PHE A 69 11.20 -11.82 -9.62
N THR A 70 11.55 -11.37 -8.41
CA THR A 70 11.56 -12.20 -7.20
C THR A 70 10.92 -11.48 -6.01
N GLU A 71 10.53 -12.24 -5.00
CA GLU A 71 10.02 -11.69 -3.75
C GLU A 71 11.05 -10.79 -3.06
N VAL A 72 10.56 -9.75 -2.39
CA VAL A 72 11.36 -8.91 -1.53
C VAL A 72 11.39 -9.55 -0.14
N THR A 73 12.58 -9.96 0.28
CA THR A 73 12.86 -10.38 1.65
C THR A 73 13.95 -9.46 2.20
N ASP A 74 14.05 -9.36 3.53
CA ASP A 74 15.09 -8.53 4.17
C ASP A 74 16.50 -8.92 3.71
N ASP A 75 16.70 -10.22 3.41
CA ASP A 75 18.00 -10.75 2.97
C ASP A 75 18.32 -10.47 1.49
N ASN A 76 17.31 -10.28 0.62
CA ASN A 76 17.53 -10.17 -0.84
C ASN A 76 17.24 -8.79 -1.43
N ALA A 77 16.69 -7.85 -0.66
CA ALA A 77 16.46 -6.50 -1.13
C ALA A 77 17.75 -5.85 -1.67
N SER A 78 18.88 -6.12 -1.00
CA SER A 78 20.21 -5.60 -1.38
C SER A 78 20.92 -6.37 -2.50
N SER A 79 20.41 -7.54 -2.93
CA SER A 79 21.05 -8.42 -3.92
C SER A 79 20.45 -8.32 -5.34
N LYS A 80 19.57 -7.35 -5.59
CA LYS A 80 18.96 -7.13 -6.90
C LYS A 80 19.96 -6.62 -7.94
N SER A 81 19.69 -6.92 -9.19
CA SER A 81 20.50 -6.42 -10.30
C SER A 81 20.49 -4.88 -10.35
N GLU A 82 21.60 -4.27 -10.73
CA GLU A 82 21.69 -2.80 -10.89
C GLU A 82 20.58 -2.26 -11.81
N ARG A 83 20.21 -3.04 -12.82
CA ARG A 83 19.12 -2.69 -13.75
C ARG A 83 17.77 -2.64 -13.04
N SER A 84 17.45 -3.62 -12.21
CA SER A 84 16.20 -3.64 -11.42
C SER A 84 16.14 -2.45 -10.45
N VAL A 85 17.24 -2.15 -9.78
CA VAL A 85 17.34 -1.00 -8.87
C VAL A 85 17.19 0.32 -9.63
N SER A 86 17.82 0.45 -10.82
CA SER A 86 17.69 1.64 -11.66
C SER A 86 16.24 1.87 -12.10
N ILE A 87 15.54 0.82 -12.55
CA ILE A 87 14.12 0.90 -12.95
C ILE A 87 13.23 1.29 -11.76
N LEU A 88 13.47 0.70 -10.59
CA LEU A 88 12.74 1.05 -9.38
C LEU A 88 12.97 2.52 -8.99
N SER A 89 14.22 2.99 -9.07
CA SER A 89 14.57 4.38 -8.79
C SER A 89 13.90 5.36 -9.77
N ASP A 90 13.85 5.02 -11.07
CA ASP A 90 13.18 5.83 -12.08
C ASP A 90 11.67 5.88 -11.83
N ALA A 91 11.05 4.74 -11.55
CA ALA A 91 9.64 4.64 -11.19
C ALA A 91 9.32 5.45 -9.92
N ALA A 92 10.12 5.29 -8.87
CA ALA A 92 9.93 5.99 -7.60
C ALA A 92 10.06 7.50 -7.73
N ALA A 93 10.95 8.00 -8.60
CA ALA A 93 11.09 9.42 -8.86
C ALA A 93 9.81 10.03 -9.47
N VAL A 94 9.16 9.32 -10.39
CA VAL A 94 7.90 9.76 -11.01
C VAL A 94 6.73 9.58 -10.03
N GLU A 95 6.65 8.45 -9.36
CA GLU A 95 5.59 8.15 -8.39
C GLU A 95 5.62 9.05 -7.15
N ALA A 96 6.77 9.60 -6.78
CA ALA A 96 6.87 10.56 -5.67
C ALA A 96 6.03 11.82 -5.87
N LEU A 97 5.60 12.12 -7.11
CA LEU A 97 4.71 13.23 -7.45
C LEU A 97 3.21 12.82 -7.44
N SER A 98 2.90 11.56 -7.23
CA SER A 98 1.54 11.02 -7.23
C SER A 98 1.04 10.85 -5.79
N GLU A 99 -0.23 11.17 -5.55
CA GLU A 99 -0.90 10.97 -4.25
C GLU A 99 -1.50 9.56 -4.08
N HIS A 100 -1.30 8.67 -5.06
CA HIS A 100 -1.89 7.35 -5.04
C HIS A 100 -1.20 6.45 -3.98
N PRO A 101 -1.94 5.61 -3.22
CA PRO A 101 -1.34 4.73 -2.20
C PRO A 101 -0.24 3.79 -2.73
N ILE A 102 -0.37 3.30 -3.97
CA ILE A 102 0.65 2.49 -4.65
C ILE A 102 1.92 3.32 -4.88
N ALA A 103 1.78 4.55 -5.32
CA ALA A 103 2.88 5.48 -5.56
C ALA A 103 3.71 5.72 -4.29
N HIS A 104 3.02 6.02 -3.19
CA HIS A 104 3.67 6.17 -1.88
C HIS A 104 4.40 4.90 -1.43
N ALA A 105 3.84 3.72 -1.72
CA ALA A 105 4.49 2.45 -1.38
C ALA A 105 5.78 2.24 -2.19
N ILE A 106 5.77 2.53 -3.49
CA ILE A 106 6.93 2.43 -4.38
C ILE A 106 8.01 3.43 -3.96
N ALA A 107 7.65 4.70 -3.80
CA ALA A 107 8.59 5.76 -3.43
C ALA A 107 9.24 5.50 -2.07
N ARG A 108 8.44 5.10 -1.06
CA ARG A 108 8.94 4.74 0.26
C ARG A 108 9.89 3.56 0.20
N PHE A 109 9.50 2.47 -0.45
CA PHE A 109 10.32 1.27 -0.57
C PHE A 109 11.67 1.57 -1.24
N ALA A 110 11.67 2.33 -2.33
CA ALA A 110 12.90 2.71 -3.02
C ALA A 110 13.82 3.55 -2.12
N THR A 111 13.26 4.52 -1.38
CA THR A 111 14.03 5.38 -0.48
C THR A 111 14.62 4.62 0.70
N GLU A 112 13.85 3.73 1.33
CA GLU A 112 14.29 2.95 2.50
C GLU A 112 15.39 1.94 2.16
N ASN A 113 15.35 1.32 0.98
CA ASN A 113 16.27 0.24 0.61
C ASN A 113 17.44 0.69 -0.28
N TYR A 114 17.28 1.75 -1.06
CA TYR A 114 18.28 2.16 -2.07
C TYR A 114 18.63 3.65 -1.99
N GLY A 115 18.06 4.39 -1.05
CA GLY A 115 18.30 5.82 -0.85
C GLY A 115 17.47 6.71 -1.79
N ALA A 116 17.77 8.01 -1.78
CA ALA A 116 17.03 8.98 -2.58
C ALA A 116 17.28 8.78 -4.09
N PHE A 117 16.25 8.92 -4.89
CA PHE A 117 16.36 8.87 -6.34
C PHE A 117 17.05 10.11 -6.89
N LEU A 118 17.90 9.90 -7.89
CA LEU A 118 18.69 10.96 -8.52
C LEU A 118 17.94 11.52 -9.75
N GLY A 119 17.69 12.83 -9.74
CA GLY A 119 17.09 13.52 -10.88
C GLY A 119 15.88 14.37 -10.50
N THR A 120 15.42 15.15 -11.46
CA THR A 120 14.21 15.97 -11.39
C THR A 120 13.19 15.45 -12.41
N VAL A 121 11.93 15.38 -12.04
CA VAL A 121 10.88 14.99 -12.97
C VAL A 121 10.24 16.23 -13.56
N GLU A 122 10.25 16.32 -14.88
CA GLU A 122 9.55 17.35 -15.67
C GLU A 122 8.35 16.71 -16.37
N ASN A 123 7.36 17.52 -16.77
CA ASN A 123 6.19 17.08 -17.53
C ASN A 123 5.44 15.90 -16.91
N PHE A 124 5.30 15.92 -15.56
CA PHE A 124 4.53 14.90 -14.85
C PHE A 124 3.06 14.97 -15.23
N GLU A 125 2.47 13.82 -15.53
CA GLU A 125 1.05 13.66 -15.81
C GLU A 125 0.51 12.37 -15.21
N GLY A 126 -0.56 12.50 -14.40
CA GLY A 126 -1.33 11.37 -13.90
C GLY A 126 -2.57 11.16 -14.76
N VAL A 127 -2.78 9.93 -15.21
CA VAL A 127 -3.93 9.54 -16.03
C VAL A 127 -4.58 8.28 -15.44
N PRO A 128 -5.83 7.96 -15.81
CA PRO A 128 -6.43 6.70 -15.39
C PRO A 128 -5.56 5.50 -15.78
N GLY A 129 -5.14 4.73 -14.77
CA GLY A 129 -4.32 3.53 -14.96
C GLY A 129 -2.81 3.73 -14.83
N GLY A 130 -2.29 4.95 -14.73
CA GLY A 130 -0.86 5.16 -14.56
C GLY A 130 -0.42 6.62 -14.51
N VAL A 131 0.89 6.79 -14.42
CA VAL A 131 1.57 8.09 -14.44
C VAL A 131 2.69 8.09 -15.45
N ARG A 132 3.06 9.27 -15.93
CA ARG A 132 4.24 9.48 -16.77
C ARG A 132 5.00 10.73 -16.37
N GLY A 133 6.28 10.77 -16.64
CA GLY A 133 7.12 11.93 -16.40
C GLY A 133 8.46 11.81 -17.13
N GLU A 134 9.07 12.94 -17.44
CA GLU A 134 10.41 13.00 -17.99
C GLU A 134 11.42 13.13 -16.85
N LEU A 135 12.16 12.07 -16.59
CA LEU A 135 13.25 12.08 -15.61
C LEU A 135 14.49 12.74 -16.22
N VAL A 136 14.91 13.84 -15.64
CA VAL A 136 16.10 14.62 -16.03
C VAL A 136 17.20 14.36 -15.01
N ARG A 137 18.31 13.77 -15.46
CA ARG A 137 19.51 13.57 -14.64
C ARG A 137 20.64 14.44 -15.17
N THR A 138 21.33 15.14 -14.27
CA THR A 138 22.54 15.87 -14.59
C THR A 138 23.72 14.94 -14.30
N GLN A 139 24.51 14.64 -15.33
CA GLN A 139 25.76 13.87 -15.24
C GLN A 139 26.89 14.77 -15.71
N ASP A 140 28.14 14.42 -15.41
CA ASP A 140 29.33 15.21 -15.75
C ASP A 140 29.44 15.52 -17.25
N GLU A 141 28.84 14.70 -18.12
CA GLU A 141 28.84 14.86 -19.57
C GLU A 141 27.60 15.56 -20.13
N GLY A 142 26.65 16.02 -19.28
CA GLY A 142 25.44 16.73 -19.71
C GLY A 142 24.15 16.28 -19.03
N LYS A 143 23.02 16.76 -19.57
CA LYS A 143 21.69 16.38 -19.08
C LYS A 143 21.16 15.21 -19.90
N SER A 144 20.85 14.10 -19.26
CA SER A 144 20.08 13.01 -19.86
C SER A 144 18.60 13.15 -19.55
N ARG A 145 17.74 12.90 -20.54
CA ARG A 145 16.28 12.88 -20.37
C ARG A 145 15.77 11.49 -20.70
N ARG A 146 14.88 10.98 -19.87
CA ARG A 146 14.24 9.67 -20.08
C ARG A 146 12.77 9.81 -19.77
N LEU A 147 11.90 9.43 -20.69
CA LEU A 147 10.48 9.26 -20.42
C LEU A 147 10.29 7.98 -19.59
N VAL A 148 9.58 8.09 -18.50
CA VAL A 148 9.23 6.99 -17.60
C VAL A 148 7.71 6.88 -17.53
N LEU A 149 7.22 5.68 -17.76
CA LEU A 149 5.81 5.31 -17.69
C LEU A 149 5.64 4.29 -16.56
N VAL A 150 4.69 4.52 -15.66
CA VAL A 150 4.38 3.60 -14.55
C VAL A 150 2.88 3.38 -14.50
N GLY A 151 2.43 2.12 -14.58
CA GLY A 151 1.00 1.88 -14.53
C GLY A 151 0.57 0.46 -14.89
N THR A 152 -0.70 0.31 -15.23
CA THR A 152 -1.27 -0.98 -15.63
C THR A 152 -0.78 -1.40 -17.03
N PRO A 153 -0.83 -2.70 -17.35
CA PRO A 153 -0.54 -3.18 -18.73
C PRO A 153 -1.32 -2.47 -19.81
N GLU A 154 -2.59 -2.18 -19.53
CA GLU A 154 -3.50 -1.50 -20.46
C GLU A 154 -3.05 -0.05 -20.70
N TYR A 155 -2.59 0.64 -19.68
CA TYR A 155 -2.03 1.98 -19.79
C TYR A 155 -0.74 1.98 -20.66
N LEU A 156 0.17 1.05 -20.40
CA LEU A 156 1.40 0.94 -21.19
C LEU A 156 1.10 0.65 -22.66
N LEU A 157 0.14 -0.23 -22.95
CA LEU A 157 -0.30 -0.53 -24.31
C LEU A 157 -0.83 0.72 -25.02
N GLN A 158 -1.66 1.53 -24.35
CA GLN A 158 -2.18 2.79 -24.90
C GLN A 158 -1.05 3.82 -25.14
N ALA A 159 0.00 3.79 -24.31
CA ALA A 159 1.19 4.60 -24.48
C ALA A 159 2.17 4.06 -25.56
N GLY A 160 1.82 2.99 -26.26
CA GLY A 160 2.63 2.41 -27.35
C GLY A 160 3.68 1.41 -26.88
N VAL A 161 3.62 0.93 -25.64
CA VAL A 161 4.54 -0.08 -25.08
C VAL A 161 3.77 -1.38 -24.79
N PRO A 162 3.63 -2.26 -25.80
CA PRO A 162 2.94 -3.54 -25.59
C PRO A 162 3.81 -4.49 -24.77
N LEU A 163 3.16 -5.24 -23.88
CA LEU A 163 3.78 -6.35 -23.17
C LEU A 163 3.71 -7.63 -24.02
N THR A 164 4.73 -8.47 -23.92
CA THR A 164 4.71 -9.81 -24.51
C THR A 164 3.74 -10.74 -23.76
N GLU A 165 3.34 -11.84 -24.40
CA GLU A 165 2.47 -12.84 -23.79
C GLU A 165 3.06 -13.40 -22.48
N LYS A 166 4.38 -13.67 -22.46
CA LYS A 166 5.07 -14.13 -21.24
C LYS A 166 4.98 -13.13 -20.11
N GLN A 167 5.12 -11.83 -20.41
CA GLN A 167 5.02 -10.75 -19.43
C GLN A 167 3.59 -10.63 -18.88
N HIS A 168 2.59 -10.74 -19.73
CA HIS A 168 1.19 -10.78 -19.31
C HIS A 168 0.92 -11.95 -18.35
N GLN A 169 1.39 -13.15 -18.69
CA GLN A 169 1.22 -14.33 -17.84
C GLN A 169 1.84 -14.15 -16.45
N MET A 170 3.04 -13.55 -16.37
CA MET A 170 3.69 -13.28 -15.09
C MET A 170 2.88 -12.29 -14.23
N LEU A 171 2.34 -11.25 -14.83
CA LEU A 171 1.51 -10.28 -14.12
C LEU A 171 0.18 -10.88 -13.65
N GLU A 172 -0.46 -11.70 -14.49
CA GLU A 172 -1.69 -12.42 -14.13
C GLU A 172 -1.45 -13.44 -13.01
N GLN A 173 -0.32 -14.14 -13.03
CA GLN A 173 0.06 -15.02 -11.93
C GLN A 173 0.17 -14.24 -10.62
N ALA A 174 0.88 -13.11 -10.59
CA ALA A 174 0.99 -12.29 -9.40
C ALA A 174 -0.38 -11.76 -8.91
N ARG A 175 -1.28 -11.38 -9.83
CA ARG A 175 -2.66 -11.00 -9.51
C ARG A 175 -3.45 -12.14 -8.89
N SER A 176 -3.30 -13.36 -9.40
CA SER A 176 -3.97 -14.55 -8.84
C SER A 176 -3.54 -14.87 -7.41
N GLU A 177 -2.34 -14.43 -7.02
CA GLU A 177 -1.80 -14.50 -5.66
C GLU A 177 -2.28 -13.32 -4.77
N GLY A 178 -3.14 -12.45 -5.28
CA GLY A 178 -3.71 -11.29 -4.57
C GLY A 178 -2.84 -10.03 -4.58
N LEU A 179 -1.80 -10.00 -5.41
CA LEU A 179 -0.93 -8.83 -5.55
C LEU A 179 -1.50 -7.81 -6.54
N THR A 180 -1.31 -6.53 -6.26
CA THR A 180 -1.55 -5.46 -7.23
C THR A 180 -0.30 -5.27 -8.07
N THR A 181 -0.43 -5.39 -9.40
CA THR A 181 0.70 -5.33 -10.33
C THR A 181 0.80 -3.97 -11.00
N VAL A 182 2.02 -3.48 -11.10
CA VAL A 182 2.38 -2.25 -11.81
C VAL A 182 3.56 -2.56 -12.73
N ALA A 183 3.51 -2.08 -13.95
CA ALA A 183 4.60 -2.21 -14.91
C ALA A 183 5.27 -0.85 -15.17
N VAL A 184 6.57 -0.89 -15.47
CA VAL A 184 7.40 0.29 -15.70
C VAL A 184 8.05 0.19 -17.07
N ALA A 185 8.05 1.29 -17.84
CA ALA A 185 8.65 1.39 -19.16
C ALA A 185 9.35 2.74 -19.36
#